data_c51e3cc4f60bcdd3b6d801e3a72f4326
#
_entry.id   c51e3cc4f60bcdd3b6d801e3a72f4326
#
_cell.length_a   1.000
_cell.length_b   1.000
_cell.length_c   1.000
_cell.angle_alpha   90.00
_cell.angle_beta   90.00
_cell.angle_gamma   90.00
#
_symmetry.space_group_name_H-M   'P 1'
#
loop_
_entity.id
_entity.type
_entity.pdbx_description
1 polymer ?
#
loop_
_entity_poly.entity_id
_entity_poly.type
_entity_poly.pdbx_seq_one_letter_code
_entity_poly.pdbx_strand_id
1 'polypeptide(L)'
;MNRKKIMAILIAALLLLAMAPAYAAEDASFTVTDMAGREVIFDKPVEKAVALTASDCEIIFALGAEEALVGRGEYCDYPAEVFDLPSLGSGANTNIEQIIALEPEVVFLSMMAQTQEQVDQLEKAGVRVVVSDAQDIAGTYTAISLIGQVMGKQAEADKVIADMQAVFDEIKANPIEGDKTIYFEVSPLQWGLWTAGTGTFMNEVAEMMGLKNCFGDVAGWASVSEEQVLERNPDFIMTITMYFGEGPTPEEEIMGRTGWGNVTAVQNGDILNLPNNELSRPAPRLAEGAQMLYDFVVESLAAEALAPAA
;
A
#
# COMPACT_ATOMS: atom_id res chain seq x y z
N MET A 1 -10.80 -25.47 65.55
CA MET A 1 -11.62 -24.47 64.83
C MET A 1 -12.75 -25.21 64.14
N ASN A 2 -14.02 -24.84 64.33
CA ASN A 2 -15.18 -25.65 63.91
C ASN A 2 -15.34 -25.56 62.39
N ARG A 3 -15.56 -26.68 61.65
CA ARG A 3 -15.70 -26.75 60.18
C ARG A 3 -16.67 -25.69 59.62
N LYS A 4 -17.71 -25.32 60.35
CA LYS A 4 -18.65 -24.23 60.00
C LYS A 4 -18.01 -22.84 60.00
N LYS A 5 -17.00 -22.58 60.86
CA LYS A 5 -16.29 -21.29 60.92
C LYS A 5 -15.26 -21.19 59.79
N ILE A 6 -14.64 -22.31 59.37
CA ILE A 6 -13.70 -22.38 58.22
C ILE A 6 -14.46 -22.14 56.92
N MET A 7 -15.65 -22.74 56.78
CA MET A 7 -16.49 -22.58 55.60
C MET A 7 -17.02 -21.16 55.44
N ALA A 8 -17.38 -20.50 56.59
CA ALA A 8 -17.81 -19.10 56.58
C ALA A 8 -16.68 -18.12 56.21
N ILE A 9 -15.45 -18.40 56.62
CA ILE A 9 -14.26 -17.59 56.25
C ILE A 9 -13.88 -17.78 54.76
N LEU A 10 -14.02 -18.99 54.22
CA LEU A 10 -13.80 -19.28 52.82
C LEU A 10 -14.85 -18.61 51.92
N ILE A 11 -16.13 -18.58 52.31
CA ILE A 11 -17.20 -17.91 51.57
C ILE A 11 -17.03 -16.38 51.66
N ALA A 12 -16.61 -15.82 52.80
CA ALA A 12 -16.32 -14.40 52.96
C ALA A 12 -15.09 -13.97 52.10
N ALA A 13 -14.06 -14.81 52.02
CA ALA A 13 -12.90 -14.56 51.16
C ALA A 13 -13.24 -14.65 49.67
N LEU A 14 -14.14 -15.56 49.26
CA LEU A 14 -14.62 -15.66 47.87
C LEU A 14 -15.50 -14.46 47.48
N LEU A 15 -16.30 -13.92 48.42
CA LEU A 15 -17.12 -12.72 48.18
C LEU A 15 -16.29 -11.42 48.15
N LEU A 16 -15.17 -11.36 48.86
CA LEU A 16 -14.23 -10.24 48.79
C LEU A 16 -13.41 -10.22 47.49
N LEU A 17 -13.15 -11.40 46.86
CA LEU A 17 -12.51 -11.47 45.53
C LEU A 17 -13.49 -11.05 44.41
N ALA A 18 -14.78 -11.13 44.61
CA ALA A 18 -15.79 -10.73 43.62
C ALA A 18 -16.09 -9.22 43.64
N MET A 19 -15.52 -8.46 44.58
CA MET A 19 -15.62 -7.01 44.66
C MET A 19 -14.30 -6.30 44.30
N ALA A 20 -13.42 -6.93 43.54
CA ALA A 20 -12.40 -6.17 42.86
C ALA A 20 -13.15 -5.16 41.95
N PRO A 21 -12.96 -3.82 42.12
CA PRO A 21 -13.50 -2.90 41.16
C PRO A 21 -12.95 -3.37 39.80
N ALA A 22 -13.83 -3.58 38.84
CA ALA A 22 -13.41 -3.56 37.45
C ALA A 22 -12.80 -2.16 37.29
N TYR A 23 -11.47 -2.08 37.36
CA TYR A 23 -10.75 -0.95 36.79
C TYR A 23 -11.14 -1.01 35.32
N ALA A 24 -12.16 -0.23 34.94
CA ALA A 24 -12.26 0.22 33.57
C ALA A 24 -10.87 0.82 33.32
N ALA A 25 -10.09 0.22 32.47
CA ALA A 25 -8.95 0.90 31.90
C ALA A 25 -9.53 2.21 31.39
N GLU A 26 -9.23 3.33 32.06
CA GLU A 26 -9.44 4.64 31.45
C GLU A 26 -8.69 4.52 30.15
N ASP A 27 -9.41 4.60 29.02
CA ASP A 27 -8.82 4.64 27.68
C ASP A 27 -7.89 5.84 27.71
N ALA A 28 -6.60 5.58 27.98
CA ALA A 28 -5.61 6.64 28.05
C ALA A 28 -5.49 7.21 26.65
N SER A 29 -5.77 8.51 26.50
CA SER A 29 -5.56 9.21 25.24
C SER A 29 -4.14 8.95 24.74
N PHE A 30 -4.01 8.72 23.44
CA PHE A 30 -2.72 8.52 22.79
C PHE A 30 -2.51 9.53 21.66
N THR A 31 -1.26 9.78 21.35
CA THR A 31 -0.87 10.69 20.26
C THR A 31 -0.11 9.91 19.21
N VAL A 32 -0.47 10.12 17.96
CA VAL A 32 0.32 9.63 16.81
C VAL A 32 0.95 10.81 16.09
N THR A 33 2.11 10.60 15.52
CA THR A 33 2.72 11.53 14.55
C THR A 33 2.42 10.99 13.16
N ASP A 34 1.69 11.74 12.35
CA ASP A 34 1.37 11.34 10.99
C ASP A 34 2.56 11.53 10.03
N MET A 35 2.43 11.07 8.79
CA MET A 35 3.54 11.12 7.83
C MET A 35 3.82 12.53 7.28
N ALA A 36 2.97 13.52 7.60
CA ALA A 36 3.26 14.95 7.41
C ALA A 36 3.96 15.59 8.63
N GLY A 37 4.28 14.81 9.68
CA GLY A 37 4.91 15.27 10.91
C GLY A 37 3.96 15.99 11.88
N ARG A 38 2.64 15.83 11.73
CA ARG A 38 1.64 16.44 12.60
C ARG A 38 1.30 15.51 13.75
N GLU A 39 1.13 16.06 14.94
CA GLU A 39 0.62 15.31 16.10
C GLU A 39 -0.90 15.29 16.09
N VAL A 40 -1.49 14.08 16.12
CA VAL A 40 -2.94 13.87 16.17
C VAL A 40 -3.28 13.08 17.44
N ILE A 41 -4.20 13.62 18.24
CA ILE A 41 -4.57 13.06 19.56
C ILE A 41 -5.88 12.29 19.41
N PHE A 42 -5.92 11.09 19.95
CA PHE A 42 -7.09 10.23 20.04
C PHE A 42 -7.38 9.88 21.50
N ASP A 43 -8.66 9.91 21.88
CA ASP A 43 -9.09 9.55 23.23
C ASP A 43 -9.18 8.03 23.41
N LYS A 44 -9.42 7.31 22.32
CA LYS A 44 -9.52 5.84 22.22
C LYS A 44 -9.22 5.42 20.78
N PRO A 45 -9.01 4.12 20.50
CA PRO A 45 -9.01 3.59 19.15
C PRO A 45 -10.28 3.97 18.37
N VAL A 46 -10.12 4.24 17.10
CA VAL A 46 -11.18 4.74 16.21
C VAL A 46 -12.13 3.62 15.82
N GLU A 47 -13.42 3.90 15.90
CA GLU A 47 -14.51 2.99 15.52
C GLU A 47 -15.22 3.41 14.23
N LYS A 48 -14.90 4.61 13.70
CA LYS A 48 -15.55 5.16 12.50
C LYS A 48 -14.55 5.97 11.68
N ALA A 49 -14.15 5.42 10.54
CA ALA A 49 -13.09 5.95 9.70
C ALA A 49 -13.52 6.13 8.24
N VAL A 50 -12.90 7.06 7.56
CA VAL A 50 -12.91 7.20 6.10
C VAL A 50 -11.48 7.03 5.58
N ALA A 51 -11.28 6.29 4.50
CA ALA A 51 -10.01 6.17 3.80
C ALA A 51 -10.15 6.70 2.38
N LEU A 52 -9.41 7.75 2.04
CA LEU A 52 -9.46 8.40 0.72
C LEU A 52 -8.44 7.86 -0.26
N THR A 53 -7.39 7.15 0.21
CA THR A 53 -6.42 6.49 -0.65
C THR A 53 -6.69 4.99 -0.73
N ALA A 54 -6.34 4.40 -1.86
CA ALA A 54 -6.50 2.97 -2.07
C ALA A 54 -5.61 2.15 -1.11
N SER A 55 -4.37 2.62 -0.87
CA SER A 55 -3.45 1.97 0.07
C SER A 55 -3.99 1.95 1.50
N ASP A 56 -4.59 3.04 1.98
CA ASP A 56 -5.16 3.09 3.32
C ASP A 56 -6.35 2.12 3.46
N CYS A 57 -7.21 2.03 2.42
CA CYS A 57 -8.27 1.03 2.39
C CYS A 57 -7.72 -0.38 2.50
N GLU A 58 -6.72 -0.73 1.69
CA GLU A 58 -6.10 -2.06 1.71
C GLU A 58 -5.47 -2.37 3.07
N ILE A 59 -4.78 -1.39 3.67
CA ILE A 59 -4.20 -1.55 5.00
C ILE A 59 -5.30 -1.83 6.03
N ILE A 60 -6.38 -1.04 6.08
CA ILE A 60 -7.47 -1.21 7.05
C ILE A 60 -8.11 -2.59 6.92
N PHE A 61 -8.35 -3.07 5.69
CA PHE A 61 -8.85 -4.44 5.47
C PHE A 61 -7.85 -5.50 5.92
N ALA A 62 -6.57 -5.34 5.63
CA ALA A 62 -5.52 -6.28 6.05
C ALA A 62 -5.37 -6.36 7.59
N LEU A 63 -5.72 -5.28 8.30
CA LEU A 63 -5.74 -5.23 9.76
C LEU A 63 -7.02 -5.82 10.37
N GLY A 64 -8.03 -6.23 9.55
CA GLY A 64 -9.33 -6.66 10.04
C GLY A 64 -10.07 -5.55 10.79
N ALA A 65 -10.01 -4.33 10.27
CA ALA A 65 -10.66 -3.13 10.80
C ALA A 65 -11.71 -2.55 9.85
N GLU A 66 -12.10 -3.31 8.83
CA GLU A 66 -13.03 -2.90 7.78
C GLU A 66 -14.41 -2.48 8.28
N GLU A 67 -14.87 -3.06 9.40
CA GLU A 67 -16.16 -2.69 10.02
C GLU A 67 -16.21 -1.22 10.47
N ALA A 68 -15.04 -0.60 10.71
CA ALA A 68 -14.95 0.81 11.07
C ALA A 68 -15.00 1.73 9.83
N LEU A 69 -14.80 1.22 8.61
CA LEU A 69 -14.88 2.04 7.41
C LEU A 69 -16.32 2.42 7.07
N VAL A 70 -16.59 3.71 6.95
CA VAL A 70 -17.91 4.27 6.58
C VAL A 70 -17.91 4.96 5.21
N GLY A 71 -16.76 5.07 4.56
CA GLY A 71 -16.62 5.66 3.23
C GLY A 71 -15.22 5.48 2.67
N ARG A 72 -15.11 5.54 1.35
CA ARG A 72 -13.89 5.29 0.60
C ARG A 72 -13.62 6.35 -0.46
N GLY A 73 -12.37 6.49 -0.86
CA GLY A 73 -11.99 7.22 -2.05
C GLY A 73 -12.45 6.51 -3.34
N GLU A 74 -12.48 7.24 -4.43
CA GLU A 74 -12.93 6.75 -5.74
C GLU A 74 -12.12 5.55 -6.24
N TYR A 75 -10.80 5.57 -6.01
CA TYR A 75 -9.86 4.55 -6.48
C TYR A 75 -9.62 3.41 -5.49
N CYS A 76 -10.36 3.36 -4.39
CA CYS A 76 -10.37 2.21 -3.49
C CYS A 76 -11.20 1.09 -4.14
N ASP A 77 -10.53 0.04 -4.62
CA ASP A 77 -11.12 -1.05 -5.42
C ASP A 77 -10.76 -2.45 -4.89
N TYR A 78 -10.01 -2.52 -3.80
CA TYR A 78 -9.59 -3.78 -3.18
C TYR A 78 -9.67 -3.72 -1.64
N PRO A 79 -10.11 -4.83 -1.00
CA PRO A 79 -10.76 -5.99 -1.63
C PRO A 79 -12.15 -5.63 -2.20
N ALA A 80 -12.82 -6.57 -2.88
CA ALA A 80 -14.08 -6.26 -3.58
C ALA A 80 -15.19 -5.74 -2.65
N GLU A 81 -15.15 -6.11 -1.38
CA GLU A 81 -16.09 -5.67 -0.34
C GLU A 81 -16.05 -4.14 -0.11
N VAL A 82 -14.96 -3.48 -0.50
CA VAL A 82 -14.84 -2.01 -0.39
C VAL A 82 -15.90 -1.29 -1.22
N PHE A 83 -16.42 -1.92 -2.29
CA PHE A 83 -17.47 -1.34 -3.13
C PHE A 83 -18.83 -1.21 -2.45
N ASP A 84 -19.05 -1.89 -1.33
CA ASP A 84 -20.26 -1.73 -0.51
C ASP A 84 -20.28 -0.38 0.23
N LEU A 85 -19.13 0.30 0.33
CA LEU A 85 -18.98 1.61 0.94
C LEU A 85 -19.26 2.75 -0.06
N PRO A 86 -19.84 3.87 0.38
CA PRO A 86 -20.04 5.04 -0.46
C PRO A 86 -18.70 5.60 -0.95
N SER A 87 -18.61 5.87 -2.26
CA SER A 87 -17.47 6.57 -2.86
C SER A 87 -17.60 8.08 -2.59
N LEU A 88 -16.54 8.66 -2.09
CA LEU A 88 -16.46 10.06 -1.67
C LEU A 88 -15.68 10.93 -2.69
N GLY A 89 -15.40 10.38 -3.88
CA GLY A 89 -14.60 11.03 -4.92
C GLY A 89 -13.10 10.97 -4.65
N SER A 90 -12.33 11.74 -5.41
CA SER A 90 -10.88 11.83 -5.28
C SER A 90 -10.36 13.24 -5.65
N GLY A 91 -9.19 13.60 -5.15
CA GLY A 91 -8.52 14.86 -5.43
C GLY A 91 -9.41 16.07 -5.19
N ALA A 92 -9.46 16.99 -6.16
CA ALA A 92 -10.31 18.19 -6.08
C ALA A 92 -11.81 17.88 -6.06
N ASN A 93 -12.23 16.70 -6.49
CA ASN A 93 -13.63 16.26 -6.53
C ASN A 93 -14.04 15.49 -5.26
N THR A 94 -13.17 15.43 -4.24
CA THR A 94 -13.53 14.81 -2.96
C THR A 94 -14.70 15.54 -2.30
N ASN A 95 -15.75 14.78 -1.96
CA ASN A 95 -16.98 15.33 -1.39
C ASN A 95 -16.86 15.51 0.13
N ILE A 96 -16.30 16.63 0.56
CA ILE A 96 -16.06 16.97 1.97
C ILE A 96 -17.37 17.02 2.77
N GLU A 97 -18.46 17.53 2.17
CA GLU A 97 -19.76 17.61 2.85
C GLU A 97 -20.32 16.22 3.15
N GLN A 98 -20.18 15.27 2.22
CA GLN A 98 -20.61 13.90 2.42
C GLN A 98 -19.72 13.20 3.47
N ILE A 99 -18.40 13.45 3.50
CA ILE A 99 -17.52 12.95 4.54
C ILE A 99 -18.00 13.41 5.92
N ILE A 100 -18.24 14.72 6.08
CA ILE A 100 -18.72 15.28 7.35
C ILE A 100 -20.07 14.68 7.75
N ALA A 101 -20.99 14.48 6.80
CA ALA A 101 -22.31 13.89 7.05
C ALA A 101 -22.25 12.41 7.50
N LEU A 102 -21.17 11.71 7.18
CA LEU A 102 -20.91 10.35 7.70
C LEU A 102 -20.43 10.36 9.15
N GLU A 103 -20.07 11.51 9.71
CA GLU A 103 -19.57 11.68 11.08
C GLU A 103 -18.39 10.74 11.42
N PRO A 104 -17.31 10.68 10.61
CA PRO A 104 -16.17 9.86 10.94
C PRO A 104 -15.36 10.49 12.09
N GLU A 105 -14.69 9.67 12.87
CA GLU A 105 -13.75 10.10 13.91
C GLU A 105 -12.39 10.48 13.29
N VAL A 106 -12.05 9.85 12.16
CA VAL A 106 -10.81 10.09 11.41
C VAL A 106 -11.03 9.97 9.90
N VAL A 107 -10.25 10.74 9.14
CA VAL A 107 -10.05 10.57 7.70
C VAL A 107 -8.58 10.30 7.46
N PHE A 108 -8.26 9.16 6.85
CA PHE A 108 -6.94 8.86 6.29
C PHE A 108 -6.87 9.41 4.87
N LEU A 109 -5.81 10.11 4.54
CA LEU A 109 -5.64 10.73 3.23
C LEU A 109 -4.16 10.97 2.88
N SER A 110 -3.92 11.27 1.60
CA SER A 110 -2.61 11.65 1.07
C SER A 110 -2.62 13.11 0.62
N MET A 111 -1.58 13.86 0.96
CA MET A 111 -1.39 15.24 0.48
C MET A 111 -1.03 15.30 -1.02
N MET A 112 -0.72 14.17 -1.66
CA MET A 112 -0.62 14.11 -3.13
C MET A 112 -1.98 14.28 -3.81
N ALA A 113 -3.06 13.83 -3.16
CA ALA A 113 -4.41 13.84 -3.72
C ALA A 113 -5.29 14.95 -3.14
N GLN A 114 -5.11 15.33 -1.87
CA GLN A 114 -5.95 16.31 -1.19
C GLN A 114 -5.23 17.65 -0.98
N THR A 115 -6.01 18.72 -0.98
CA THR A 115 -5.51 20.07 -0.73
C THR A 115 -5.54 20.42 0.75
N GLN A 116 -4.70 21.37 1.18
CA GLN A 116 -4.72 21.88 2.54
C GLN A 116 -6.09 22.47 2.92
N GLU A 117 -6.80 23.09 1.97
CA GLU A 117 -8.15 23.63 2.22
C GLU A 117 -9.16 22.53 2.58
N GLN A 118 -9.09 21.36 1.93
CA GLN A 118 -9.94 20.21 2.26
C GLN A 118 -9.63 19.66 3.66
N VAL A 119 -8.35 19.58 4.02
CA VAL A 119 -7.91 19.20 5.37
C VAL A 119 -8.48 20.18 6.41
N ASP A 120 -8.32 21.49 6.17
CA ASP A 120 -8.82 22.54 7.07
C ASP A 120 -10.34 22.48 7.25
N GLN A 121 -11.09 22.11 6.19
CA GLN A 121 -12.55 21.97 6.26
C GLN A 121 -12.95 20.79 7.16
N LEU A 122 -12.28 19.64 7.03
CA LEU A 122 -12.51 18.47 7.86
C LEU A 122 -12.21 18.76 9.33
N GLU A 123 -11.05 19.35 9.60
CA GLU A 123 -10.63 19.68 10.98
C GLU A 123 -11.56 20.72 11.64
N LYS A 124 -12.03 21.72 10.91
CA LYS A 124 -13.04 22.69 11.39
C LYS A 124 -14.38 22.03 11.72
N ALA A 125 -14.71 20.93 11.06
CA ALA A 125 -15.90 20.13 11.36
C ALA A 125 -15.69 19.17 12.54
N GLY A 126 -14.50 19.15 13.15
CA GLY A 126 -14.15 18.29 14.27
C GLY A 126 -13.71 16.88 13.87
N VAL A 127 -13.47 16.63 12.59
CA VAL A 127 -12.95 15.36 12.08
C VAL A 127 -11.41 15.38 12.16
N ARG A 128 -10.81 14.37 12.76
CA ARG A 128 -9.35 14.22 12.78
C ARG A 128 -8.87 13.81 11.39
N VAL A 129 -7.75 14.37 10.96
CA VAL A 129 -7.10 14.01 9.71
C VAL A 129 -5.74 13.38 10.01
N VAL A 130 -5.47 12.23 9.40
CA VAL A 130 -4.19 11.52 9.46
C VAL A 130 -3.64 11.39 8.05
N VAL A 131 -2.46 11.96 7.82
CA VAL A 131 -1.77 11.85 6.53
C VAL A 131 -0.97 10.56 6.48
N SER A 132 -1.17 9.80 5.40
CA SER A 132 -0.49 8.55 5.08
C SER A 132 0.09 8.65 3.67
N ASP A 133 1.37 9.04 3.55
CA ASP A 133 2.05 9.37 2.28
C ASP A 133 3.32 8.52 2.10
N ALA A 134 3.18 7.20 2.06
CA ALA A 134 4.29 6.29 1.83
C ALA A 134 4.82 6.39 0.37
N GLN A 135 6.14 6.52 0.22
CA GLN A 135 6.82 6.57 -1.07
C GLN A 135 7.77 5.38 -1.28
N ASP A 136 8.25 4.79 -0.20
CA ASP A 136 9.19 3.68 -0.16
C ASP A 136 8.66 2.54 0.73
N ILE A 137 9.39 1.44 0.79
CA ILE A 137 9.00 0.26 1.59
C ILE A 137 8.97 0.59 3.09
N ALA A 138 9.92 1.36 3.59
CA ALA A 138 9.95 1.77 4.99
C ALA A 138 8.77 2.68 5.34
N GLY A 139 8.40 3.59 4.45
CA GLY A 139 7.19 4.40 4.54
C GLY A 139 5.92 3.55 4.55
N THR A 140 5.87 2.47 3.75
CA THR A 140 4.75 1.53 3.76
C THR A 140 4.57 0.88 5.14
N TYR A 141 5.66 0.42 5.77
CA TYR A 141 5.59 -0.11 7.14
C TYR A 141 5.15 0.94 8.16
N THR A 142 5.61 2.19 7.97
CA THR A 142 5.18 3.33 8.80
C THR A 142 3.68 3.58 8.68
N ALA A 143 3.13 3.57 7.46
CA ALA A 143 1.70 3.74 7.21
C ALA A 143 0.88 2.62 7.85
N ILE A 144 1.30 1.35 7.70
CA ILE A 144 0.64 0.19 8.31
C ILE A 144 0.64 0.31 9.83
N SER A 145 1.78 0.65 10.44
CA SER A 145 1.89 0.84 11.89
C SER A 145 1.04 2.01 12.38
N LEU A 146 1.05 3.15 11.68
CA LEU A 146 0.27 4.35 12.01
C LEU A 146 -1.24 4.04 12.00
N ILE A 147 -1.74 3.42 10.94
CA ILE A 147 -3.14 3.04 10.82
C ILE A 147 -3.49 2.01 11.89
N GLY A 148 -2.60 1.03 12.14
CA GLY A 148 -2.76 0.05 13.22
C GLY A 148 -2.90 0.68 14.60
N GLN A 149 -2.09 1.70 14.91
CA GLN A 149 -2.20 2.45 16.18
C GLN A 149 -3.54 3.18 16.28
N VAL A 150 -3.94 3.91 15.24
CA VAL A 150 -5.18 4.69 15.22
C VAL A 150 -6.41 3.79 15.34
N MET A 151 -6.39 2.63 14.69
CA MET A 151 -7.49 1.65 14.70
C MET A 151 -7.44 0.67 15.89
N GLY A 152 -6.43 0.77 16.76
CA GLY A 152 -6.25 -0.18 17.88
C GLY A 152 -5.89 -1.60 17.43
N LYS A 153 -5.19 -1.72 16.27
CA LYS A 153 -4.82 -2.97 15.61
C LYS A 153 -3.29 -3.14 15.47
N GLN A 154 -2.55 -2.73 16.51
CA GLN A 154 -1.08 -2.74 16.45
C GLN A 154 -0.51 -4.16 16.26
N ALA A 155 -1.08 -5.16 16.93
CA ALA A 155 -0.58 -6.53 16.82
C ALA A 155 -0.80 -7.11 15.40
N GLU A 156 -1.92 -6.78 14.78
CA GLU A 156 -2.23 -7.14 13.39
C GLU A 156 -1.29 -6.40 12.43
N ALA A 157 -1.01 -5.11 12.69
CA ALA A 157 -0.06 -4.32 11.90
C ALA A 157 1.36 -4.90 11.97
N ASP A 158 1.83 -5.24 13.16
CA ASP A 158 3.15 -5.87 13.34
C ASP A 158 3.24 -7.20 12.58
N LYS A 159 2.15 -7.99 12.57
CA LYS A 159 2.09 -9.23 11.80
C LYS A 159 2.13 -8.99 10.30
N VAL A 160 1.33 -8.07 9.79
CA VAL A 160 1.32 -7.72 8.35
C VAL A 160 2.70 -7.26 7.89
N ILE A 161 3.37 -6.41 8.67
CA ILE A 161 4.74 -5.95 8.38
C ILE A 161 5.71 -7.14 8.37
N ALA A 162 5.62 -8.04 9.35
CA ALA A 162 6.49 -9.21 9.42
C ALA A 162 6.28 -10.16 8.23
N ASP A 163 5.03 -10.37 7.81
CA ASP A 163 4.70 -11.19 6.64
C ASP A 163 5.29 -10.57 5.35
N MET A 164 5.17 -9.25 5.15
CA MET A 164 5.80 -8.55 4.02
C MET A 164 7.32 -8.67 4.04
N GLN A 165 7.93 -8.46 5.21
CA GLN A 165 9.39 -8.58 5.39
C GLN A 165 9.89 -9.97 5.04
N ALA A 166 9.15 -11.03 5.41
CA ALA A 166 9.54 -12.40 5.09
C ALA A 166 9.62 -12.64 3.57
N VAL A 167 8.66 -12.11 2.78
CA VAL A 167 8.71 -12.20 1.32
C VAL A 167 9.90 -11.42 0.75
N PHE A 168 10.10 -10.19 1.20
CA PHE A 168 11.23 -9.39 0.72
C PHE A 168 12.59 -9.98 1.10
N ASP A 169 12.72 -10.59 2.27
CA ASP A 169 13.96 -11.24 2.70
C ASP A 169 14.24 -12.51 1.88
N GLU A 170 13.20 -13.25 1.45
CA GLU A 170 13.35 -14.39 0.56
C GLU A 170 13.84 -13.95 -0.84
N ILE A 171 13.28 -12.89 -1.40
CA ILE A 171 13.74 -12.31 -2.67
C ILE A 171 15.20 -11.86 -2.55
N LYS A 172 15.55 -11.11 -1.49
CA LYS A 172 16.92 -10.64 -1.24
C LYS A 172 17.94 -11.78 -1.09
N ALA A 173 17.51 -12.90 -0.54
CA ALA A 173 18.38 -14.07 -0.34
C ALA A 173 18.71 -14.78 -1.66
N ASN A 174 17.94 -14.53 -2.72
CA ASN A 174 18.05 -15.17 -4.02
C ASN A 174 18.12 -14.12 -5.15
N PRO A 175 19.12 -13.21 -5.15
CA PRO A 175 19.17 -12.14 -6.13
C PRO A 175 19.38 -12.69 -7.55
N ILE A 176 18.78 -12.03 -8.52
CA ILE A 176 19.00 -12.28 -9.95
C ILE A 176 20.42 -11.88 -10.29
N GLU A 177 21.18 -12.82 -10.85
CA GLU A 177 22.57 -12.58 -11.24
C GLU A 177 22.66 -11.85 -12.59
N GLY A 178 23.68 -11.01 -12.73
CA GLY A 178 23.97 -10.26 -13.96
C GLY A 178 23.62 -8.80 -13.85
N ASP A 179 23.78 -8.10 -15.00
CA ASP A 179 23.54 -6.65 -15.10
C ASP A 179 22.19 -6.36 -15.79
N LYS A 180 21.15 -7.14 -15.45
CA LYS A 180 19.83 -7.00 -16.06
C LYS A 180 19.14 -5.72 -15.60
N THR A 181 18.43 -5.08 -16.51
CA THR A 181 17.78 -3.78 -16.32
C THR A 181 16.26 -3.90 -16.45
N ILE A 182 15.53 -3.05 -15.72
CA ILE A 182 14.08 -2.96 -15.80
C ILE A 182 13.62 -1.52 -15.99
N TYR A 183 12.57 -1.32 -16.78
CA TYR A 183 11.82 -0.09 -16.92
C TYR A 183 10.44 -0.26 -16.27
N PHE A 184 10.08 0.66 -15.38
CA PHE A 184 8.75 0.74 -14.79
C PHE A 184 7.91 1.77 -15.54
N GLU A 185 6.92 1.31 -16.29
CA GLU A 185 5.97 2.17 -16.98
C GLU A 185 4.73 2.37 -16.09
N VAL A 186 4.66 3.52 -15.42
CA VAL A 186 3.56 3.82 -14.49
C VAL A 186 2.43 4.65 -15.12
N SER A 187 2.60 5.04 -16.38
CA SER A 187 1.56 5.69 -17.19
C SER A 187 1.75 5.30 -18.65
N PRO A 188 0.68 4.89 -19.36
CA PRO A 188 0.79 4.48 -20.76
C PRO A 188 1.08 5.65 -21.70
N LEU A 189 1.66 5.34 -22.86
CA LEU A 189 2.12 6.33 -23.85
C LEU A 189 1.06 7.38 -24.22
N GLN A 190 -0.20 6.98 -24.33
CA GLN A 190 -1.29 7.89 -24.71
C GLN A 190 -1.49 9.08 -23.76
N TRP A 191 -1.05 8.96 -22.51
CA TRP A 191 -1.13 10.02 -21.48
C TRP A 191 0.25 10.58 -21.10
N GLY A 192 1.28 10.17 -21.82
CA GLY A 192 2.67 10.47 -21.56
C GLY A 192 3.30 9.47 -20.60
N LEU A 193 4.50 9.03 -20.94
CA LEU A 193 5.22 8.05 -20.15
C LEU A 193 5.68 8.65 -18.82
N TRP A 194 5.48 7.89 -17.75
CA TRP A 194 6.02 8.16 -16.43
C TRP A 194 6.74 6.91 -15.92
N THR A 195 7.73 7.12 -15.08
CA THR A 195 8.52 6.06 -14.45
C THR A 195 8.68 6.27 -12.96
N ALA A 196 9.07 5.20 -12.29
CA ALA A 196 9.50 5.18 -10.90
C ALA A 196 11.03 5.17 -10.83
N GLY A 197 11.62 6.23 -10.28
CA GLY A 197 13.07 6.36 -10.07
C GLY A 197 13.48 6.08 -8.62
N THR A 198 14.69 6.53 -8.25
CA THR A 198 15.21 6.38 -6.87
C THR A 198 14.29 6.99 -5.82
N GLY A 199 14.20 6.35 -4.65
CA GLY A 199 13.34 6.78 -3.55
C GLY A 199 11.89 6.38 -3.72
N THR A 200 11.58 5.46 -4.64
CA THR A 200 10.27 4.83 -4.78
C THR A 200 10.33 3.36 -4.40
N PHE A 201 9.24 2.83 -3.87
CA PHE A 201 9.14 1.39 -3.54
C PHE A 201 9.38 0.48 -4.76
N MET A 202 9.00 0.89 -5.98
CA MET A 202 9.29 0.12 -7.20
C MET A 202 10.79 0.01 -7.46
N ASN A 203 11.53 1.11 -7.29
CA ASN A 203 12.99 1.08 -7.42
C ASN A 203 13.62 0.17 -6.37
N GLU A 204 13.15 0.25 -5.11
CA GLU A 204 13.65 -0.61 -4.02
C GLU A 204 13.37 -2.09 -4.30
N VAL A 205 12.21 -2.43 -4.87
CA VAL A 205 11.88 -3.81 -5.29
C VAL A 205 12.84 -4.29 -6.40
N ALA A 206 13.12 -3.46 -7.41
CA ALA A 206 14.10 -3.84 -8.44
C ALA A 206 15.49 -4.10 -7.86
N GLU A 207 16.01 -3.18 -7.03
CA GLU A 207 17.32 -3.32 -6.38
C GLU A 207 17.38 -4.55 -5.47
N MET A 208 16.29 -4.81 -4.73
CA MET A 208 16.16 -5.95 -3.83
C MET A 208 16.33 -7.30 -4.55
N MET A 209 15.77 -7.42 -5.74
CA MET A 209 15.89 -8.65 -6.54
C MET A 209 17.14 -8.71 -7.43
N GLY A 210 18.01 -7.70 -7.35
CA GLY A 210 19.28 -7.67 -8.13
C GLY A 210 19.14 -7.03 -9.51
N LEU A 211 17.98 -6.45 -9.87
CA LEU A 211 17.81 -5.71 -11.12
C LEU A 211 18.27 -4.27 -10.98
N LYS A 212 18.70 -3.69 -12.10
CA LYS A 212 18.99 -2.25 -12.19
C LYS A 212 17.79 -1.54 -12.79
N ASN A 213 17.19 -0.61 -12.06
CA ASN A 213 16.22 0.29 -12.66
C ASN A 213 16.92 1.16 -13.73
N CYS A 214 16.47 1.09 -14.97
CA CYS A 214 17.11 1.85 -16.04
C CYS A 214 16.93 3.37 -15.88
N PHE A 215 16.02 3.82 -15.00
CA PHE A 215 15.83 5.20 -14.55
C PHE A 215 16.27 5.43 -13.10
N GLY A 216 17.18 4.64 -12.57
CA GLY A 216 17.75 4.79 -11.23
C GLY A 216 18.53 6.09 -11.00
N ASP A 217 18.81 6.86 -12.04
CA ASP A 217 19.41 8.21 -12.01
C ASP A 217 18.37 9.33 -11.88
N VAL A 218 17.07 9.00 -11.90
CA VAL A 218 15.96 9.95 -11.76
C VAL A 218 15.38 9.81 -10.35
N ALA A 219 15.08 10.92 -9.70
CA ALA A 219 14.50 10.90 -8.35
C ALA A 219 12.97 10.87 -8.39
N GLY A 220 12.37 9.99 -7.59
CA GLY A 220 10.91 9.89 -7.42
C GLY A 220 10.18 9.48 -8.70
N TRP A 221 8.93 9.92 -8.77
CA TRP A 221 8.06 9.70 -9.94
C TRP A 221 8.31 10.78 -10.97
N ALA A 222 8.63 10.41 -12.21
CA ALA A 222 9.03 11.39 -13.24
C ALA A 222 8.47 11.06 -14.61
N SER A 223 8.18 12.13 -15.38
CA SER A 223 7.85 12.01 -16.80
C SER A 223 9.11 11.72 -17.59
N VAL A 224 9.02 10.78 -18.53
CA VAL A 224 10.10 10.38 -19.44
C VAL A 224 9.62 10.37 -20.89
N SER A 225 10.55 10.40 -21.84
CA SER A 225 10.22 10.29 -23.26
C SER A 225 10.48 8.88 -23.78
N GLU A 226 9.87 8.56 -24.94
CA GLU A 226 10.14 7.30 -25.64
C GLU A 226 11.63 7.18 -26.00
N GLU A 227 12.28 8.26 -26.46
CA GLU A 227 13.69 8.26 -26.82
C GLU A 227 14.57 7.87 -25.63
N GLN A 228 14.24 8.33 -24.42
CA GLN A 228 14.99 7.97 -23.22
C GLN A 228 14.83 6.48 -22.88
N VAL A 229 13.66 5.88 -23.09
CA VAL A 229 13.46 4.44 -22.92
C VAL A 229 14.23 3.65 -23.97
N LEU A 230 14.15 4.06 -25.25
CA LEU A 230 14.86 3.43 -26.34
C LEU A 230 16.39 3.47 -26.16
N GLU A 231 16.93 4.61 -25.70
CA GLU A 231 18.37 4.77 -25.43
C GLU A 231 18.84 3.86 -24.27
N ARG A 232 18.02 3.69 -23.23
CA ARG A 232 18.34 2.87 -22.05
C ARG A 232 18.16 1.39 -22.29
N ASN A 233 17.38 1.01 -23.31
CA ASN A 233 17.18 -0.35 -23.81
C ASN A 233 16.98 -1.40 -22.69
N PRO A 234 15.89 -1.35 -21.93
CA PRO A 234 15.66 -2.25 -20.81
C PRO A 234 15.55 -3.71 -21.23
N ASP A 235 16.07 -4.62 -20.37
CA ASP A 235 15.87 -6.07 -20.52
C ASP A 235 14.44 -6.49 -20.18
N PHE A 236 13.81 -5.82 -19.22
CA PHE A 236 12.43 -6.07 -18.76
C PHE A 236 11.62 -4.77 -18.74
N ILE A 237 10.33 -4.89 -19.01
CA ILE A 237 9.35 -3.80 -18.83
C ILE A 237 8.27 -4.30 -17.89
N MET A 238 7.98 -3.54 -16.82
CA MET A 238 6.81 -3.76 -16.00
C MET A 238 5.87 -2.57 -16.16
N THR A 239 4.59 -2.83 -16.46
CA THR A 239 3.55 -1.82 -16.56
C THR A 239 2.39 -2.10 -15.59
N ILE A 240 1.74 -1.02 -15.15
CA ILE A 240 0.55 -1.06 -14.28
C ILE A 240 -0.70 -0.60 -15.04
N THR A 241 -0.67 -0.64 -16.36
CA THR A 241 -1.77 -0.17 -17.19
C THR A 241 -3.02 -1.02 -16.99
N MET A 242 -4.12 -0.38 -16.60
CA MET A 242 -5.41 -1.06 -16.46
C MET A 242 -5.94 -1.50 -17.83
N TYR A 243 -6.39 -2.75 -17.91
CA TYR A 243 -6.97 -3.33 -19.12
C TYR A 243 -8.44 -3.71 -18.89
N PHE A 244 -9.31 -3.21 -19.74
CA PHE A 244 -10.78 -3.39 -19.62
C PHE A 244 -11.35 -4.37 -20.65
N GLY A 245 -10.49 -5.15 -21.32
CA GLY A 245 -10.90 -6.17 -22.30
C GLY A 245 -11.22 -5.62 -23.69
N GLU A 246 -10.87 -4.38 -23.99
CA GLU A 246 -11.07 -3.74 -25.30
C GLU A 246 -9.73 -3.29 -25.90
N GLY A 247 -9.50 -3.63 -27.19
CA GLY A 247 -8.25 -3.30 -27.89
C GLY A 247 -7.09 -4.24 -27.54
N PRO A 248 -5.83 -3.86 -27.87
CA PRO A 248 -4.65 -4.64 -27.53
C PRO A 248 -4.44 -4.67 -26.02
N THR A 249 -3.87 -5.75 -25.50
CA THR A 249 -3.41 -5.79 -24.12
C THR A 249 -2.29 -4.76 -23.91
N PRO A 250 -1.99 -4.35 -22.66
CA PRO A 250 -0.88 -3.44 -22.39
C PRO A 250 0.46 -3.94 -22.96
N GLU A 251 0.71 -5.24 -22.89
CA GLU A 251 1.90 -5.87 -23.47
C GLU A 251 1.88 -5.79 -25.00
N GLU A 252 0.75 -6.10 -25.65
CA GLU A 252 0.58 -5.99 -27.10
C GLU A 252 0.72 -4.53 -27.58
N GLU A 253 0.21 -3.56 -26.81
CA GLU A 253 0.34 -2.14 -27.09
C GLU A 253 1.82 -1.73 -27.07
N ILE A 254 2.58 -2.11 -26.03
CA ILE A 254 4.02 -1.81 -25.91
C ILE A 254 4.79 -2.48 -27.07
N MET A 255 4.53 -3.75 -27.38
CA MET A 255 5.15 -4.46 -28.49
C MET A 255 4.83 -3.84 -29.86
N GLY A 256 3.66 -3.24 -30.00
CA GLY A 256 3.19 -2.60 -31.24
C GLY A 256 3.71 -1.18 -31.46
N ARG A 257 4.42 -0.58 -30.51
CA ARG A 257 4.90 0.81 -30.62
C ARG A 257 5.93 0.99 -31.73
N THR A 258 5.79 2.05 -32.51
CA THR A 258 6.72 2.37 -33.58
C THR A 258 8.10 2.68 -33.00
N GLY A 259 9.13 1.99 -33.50
CA GLY A 259 10.52 2.20 -33.05
C GLY A 259 10.95 1.35 -31.87
N TRP A 260 10.01 0.71 -31.15
CA TRP A 260 10.34 -0.10 -29.96
C TRP A 260 10.81 -1.52 -30.28
N GLY A 261 10.69 -1.98 -31.53
CA GLY A 261 11.09 -3.34 -31.94
C GLY A 261 12.58 -3.68 -31.75
N ASN A 262 13.43 -2.69 -31.40
CA ASN A 262 14.84 -2.92 -31.06
C ASN A 262 15.08 -2.96 -29.53
N VAL A 263 14.07 -2.68 -28.70
CA VAL A 263 14.18 -2.77 -27.25
C VAL A 263 14.29 -4.24 -26.86
N THR A 264 15.25 -4.59 -26.03
CA THR A 264 15.53 -5.98 -25.62
C THR A 264 14.28 -6.64 -25.03
N ALA A 265 13.61 -5.98 -24.12
CA ALA A 265 12.35 -6.48 -23.51
C ALA A 265 11.26 -6.76 -24.56
N VAL A 266 11.14 -5.90 -25.59
CA VAL A 266 10.15 -6.08 -26.67
C VAL A 266 10.52 -7.24 -27.58
N GLN A 267 11.81 -7.41 -27.90
CA GLN A 267 12.29 -8.52 -28.74
C GLN A 267 12.07 -9.88 -28.09
N ASN A 268 12.26 -9.94 -26.78
CA ASN A 268 12.12 -11.18 -26.01
C ASN A 268 10.67 -11.45 -25.58
N GLY A 269 9.82 -10.42 -25.56
CA GLY A 269 8.48 -10.49 -24.94
C GLY A 269 8.51 -10.37 -23.41
N ASP A 270 9.59 -9.82 -22.86
CA ASP A 270 9.82 -9.67 -21.40
C ASP A 270 9.09 -8.44 -20.85
N ILE A 271 7.77 -8.46 -21.03
CA ILE A 271 6.86 -7.40 -20.61
C ILE A 271 5.84 -7.99 -19.65
N LEU A 272 5.78 -7.46 -18.41
CA LEU A 272 4.82 -7.86 -17.40
C LEU A 272 3.83 -6.73 -17.14
N ASN A 273 2.54 -7.03 -17.20
CA ASN A 273 1.50 -6.13 -16.71
C ASN A 273 0.95 -6.62 -15.37
N LEU A 274 0.99 -5.77 -14.35
CA LEU A 274 0.37 -5.99 -13.03
C LEU A 274 -0.82 -5.03 -12.84
N PRO A 275 -1.98 -5.31 -13.44
CA PRO A 275 -3.10 -4.37 -13.54
C PRO A 275 -3.90 -4.21 -12.24
N ASN A 276 -3.73 -5.12 -11.26
CA ASN A 276 -4.50 -5.13 -10.01
C ASN A 276 -3.87 -4.30 -8.89
N ASN A 277 -2.92 -3.44 -9.26
CA ASN A 277 -2.28 -2.47 -8.37
C ASN A 277 -1.38 -3.07 -7.26
N GLU A 278 -1.01 -4.35 -7.32
CA GLU A 278 -0.15 -4.99 -6.32
C GLU A 278 1.19 -4.26 -6.17
N LEU A 279 1.80 -3.85 -7.28
CA LEU A 279 3.10 -3.16 -7.29
C LEU A 279 2.99 -1.64 -7.46
N SER A 280 1.79 -1.07 -7.50
CA SER A 280 1.58 0.37 -7.70
C SER A 280 1.14 1.12 -6.43
N ARG A 281 0.89 0.38 -5.34
CA ARG A 281 0.38 0.92 -4.09
C ARG A 281 1.29 0.58 -2.92
N PRO A 282 1.63 1.54 -2.06
CA PRO A 282 2.36 1.28 -0.81
C PRO A 282 1.40 0.67 0.23
N ALA A 283 1.09 -0.61 0.05
CA ALA A 283 0.11 -1.38 0.82
C ALA A 283 0.62 -2.82 1.03
N PRO A 284 -0.05 -3.67 1.82
CA PRO A 284 0.43 -5.04 2.07
C PRO A 284 0.67 -5.88 0.81
N ARG A 285 -0.15 -5.71 -0.25
CA ARG A 285 0.02 -6.43 -1.53
C ARG A 285 1.28 -6.06 -2.31
N LEU A 286 2.01 -5.03 -1.90
CA LEU A 286 3.32 -4.69 -2.48
C LEU A 286 4.29 -5.89 -2.41
N ALA A 287 4.22 -6.70 -1.36
CA ALA A 287 5.02 -7.92 -1.24
C ALA A 287 4.60 -8.98 -2.27
N GLU A 288 3.30 -9.15 -2.53
CA GLU A 288 2.78 -10.04 -3.57
C GLU A 288 3.23 -9.59 -4.96
N GLY A 289 3.10 -8.29 -5.25
CA GLY A 289 3.55 -7.71 -6.53
C GLY A 289 5.06 -7.87 -6.76
N ALA A 290 5.86 -7.72 -5.70
CA ALA A 290 7.30 -7.97 -5.76
C ALA A 290 7.62 -9.44 -6.07
N GLN A 291 6.90 -10.39 -5.43
CA GLN A 291 7.05 -11.82 -5.72
C GLN A 291 6.64 -12.15 -7.16
N MET A 292 5.52 -11.62 -7.63
CA MET A 292 5.06 -11.83 -9.01
C MET A 292 6.09 -11.33 -10.04
N LEU A 293 6.66 -10.14 -9.80
CA LEU A 293 7.72 -9.60 -10.66
C LEU A 293 8.98 -10.47 -10.62
N TYR A 294 9.39 -10.90 -9.43
CA TYR A 294 10.54 -11.77 -9.26
C TYR A 294 10.36 -13.10 -10.01
N ASP A 295 9.23 -13.77 -9.84
CA ASP A 295 8.92 -15.04 -10.50
C ASP A 295 8.93 -14.89 -12.02
N PHE A 296 8.31 -13.82 -12.54
CA PHE A 296 8.32 -13.52 -13.98
C PHE A 296 9.73 -13.39 -14.53
N VAL A 297 10.60 -12.63 -13.86
CA VAL A 297 11.99 -12.43 -14.34
C VAL A 297 12.78 -13.75 -14.27
N VAL A 298 12.62 -14.53 -13.21
CA VAL A 298 13.31 -15.85 -13.07
C VAL A 298 12.85 -16.82 -14.16
N GLU A 299 11.54 -16.88 -14.45
CA GLU A 299 10.98 -17.73 -15.50
C GLU A 299 11.47 -17.31 -16.89
N SER A 300 11.51 -15.99 -17.19
CA SER A 300 12.03 -15.47 -18.46
C SER A 300 13.50 -15.84 -18.66
N LEU A 301 14.35 -15.61 -17.65
CA LEU A 301 15.77 -15.95 -17.71
C LEU A 301 16.01 -17.46 -17.87
N ALA A 302 15.20 -18.29 -17.24
CA ALA A 302 15.26 -19.73 -17.41
C ALA A 302 14.88 -20.16 -18.83
N ALA A 303 13.91 -19.50 -19.44
CA ALA A 303 13.51 -19.75 -20.83
C ALA A 303 14.60 -19.31 -21.81
N GLU A 304 15.23 -18.13 -21.61
CA GLU A 304 16.38 -17.67 -22.41
C GLU A 304 17.55 -18.69 -22.37
N ALA A 305 17.86 -19.24 -21.20
CA ALA A 305 18.95 -20.20 -21.01
C ALA A 305 18.70 -21.56 -21.74
N LEU A 306 17.45 -21.90 -22.00
CA LEU A 306 17.05 -23.12 -22.71
C LEU A 306 16.87 -22.93 -24.21
N ALA A 307 16.84 -21.70 -24.70
CA ALA A 307 16.72 -21.41 -26.12
C ALA A 307 17.98 -21.88 -26.87
N PRO A 308 17.85 -22.58 -28.01
CA PRO A 308 19.01 -22.97 -28.82
C PRO A 308 19.74 -21.72 -29.30
N ALA A 309 21.08 -21.72 -29.19
CA ALA A 309 21.90 -20.65 -29.74
C ALA A 309 21.59 -20.48 -31.23
N ALA A 310 21.12 -19.31 -31.64
CA ALA A 310 20.72 -18.98 -33.00
C ALA A 310 21.92 -18.87 -33.95
#